data_4698b2eddefb2b25c5328fade5657218
#
_entry.id   4698b2eddefb2b25c5328fade5657218
#
_cell.length_a   1.000
_cell.length_b   1.000
_cell.length_c   1.000
_cell.angle_alpha   90.00
_cell.angle_beta   90.00
_cell.angle_gamma   90.00
#
_symmetry.space_group_name_H-M   'P 1'
#
loop_
_entity.id
_entity.type
_entity.pdbx_description
1 polymer ?
#
loop_
_entity_poly.entity_id
_entity_poly.type
_entity_poly.pdbx_seq_one_letter_code
_entity_poly.pdbx_strand_id
1 'polypeptide(L)'
;MGIVVGALIVLAYNAYSQKRNMLRVQYGDWRKLNLILDQIDKNYVDTINVGKVTDAAITAALAELDPHSVYMPPVELTEAETDLAGNFDGIGIQFNVPNDTAIVLEVIPGGPSEKVGLQKGDRILKVGDKDIAGVKFPQDSMVRRMKGPAGTKVTVTVGRGNETIPFEITRGKIPMHCVDASFMINDTTGYIKLSKFSRTTFTEFSQASATLLGEGMKKLIFDLRDNTGGYFDQALLLCDMFLKKGDEIVYMQGLHRKKDDYKADGKGILQDIDLTVLINESTASSSEIFAGAIQDNDRGLIIGRRSFGKGLVQEPVYFSDGSGVRLTVARFYTPSGRCIQKPYSEDYQYDIYKRYADGEMYDADSIKVDSTAAYKTVAGRTVYGGGGIIPDVFVPVDTTRATKFYIACNKKATQMRFASAMFDKYKSRLSEIDNDAELGIFLDRMNIPSAFREYASSKDGITCTQKEWEETSEYLLPQLRALVGRYSKLGENAFYKMYLNVDVTLKKAIESD
;
A
#
# COMPACT_ATOMS: atom_id res chain seq x y z
N MET A 1 21.55 -58.97 -51.77
CA MET A 1 20.28 -58.23 -51.92
C MET A 1 19.61 -57.89 -50.57
N GLY A 2 19.55 -58.76 -49.55
CA GLY A 2 18.89 -58.52 -48.29
C GLY A 2 19.42 -57.35 -47.42
N ILE A 3 20.76 -57.14 -47.40
CA ILE A 3 21.42 -56.10 -46.60
C ILE A 3 21.10 -54.70 -47.14
N VAL A 4 21.04 -54.50 -48.45
CA VAL A 4 20.72 -53.21 -49.08
C VAL A 4 19.28 -52.81 -48.84
N VAL A 5 18.37 -53.77 -48.89
CA VAL A 5 16.94 -53.54 -48.59
C VAL A 5 16.73 -53.19 -47.10
N GLY A 6 17.44 -53.86 -46.18
CA GLY A 6 17.41 -53.58 -44.77
C GLY A 6 17.91 -52.14 -44.43
N ALA A 7 19.06 -51.75 -45.07
CA ALA A 7 19.60 -50.41 -44.91
C ALA A 7 18.66 -49.30 -45.44
N LEU A 8 18.00 -49.55 -46.58
CA LEU A 8 16.99 -48.60 -47.12
C LEU A 8 15.74 -48.50 -46.24
N ILE A 9 15.29 -49.57 -45.62
CA ILE A 9 14.15 -49.54 -44.67
C ILE A 9 14.52 -48.77 -43.42
N VAL A 10 15.73 -48.94 -42.87
CA VAL A 10 16.19 -48.18 -41.68
C VAL A 10 16.35 -46.70 -42.01
N LEU A 11 16.91 -46.37 -43.20
CA LEU A 11 17.03 -44.99 -43.64
C LEU A 11 15.64 -44.33 -43.88
N ALA A 12 14.71 -45.05 -44.49
CA ALA A 12 13.36 -44.59 -44.72
C ALA A 12 12.61 -44.42 -43.38
N TYR A 13 12.78 -45.33 -42.42
CA TYR A 13 12.21 -45.23 -41.09
C TYR A 13 12.79 -44.04 -40.31
N ASN A 14 14.12 -43.83 -40.36
CA ASN A 14 14.75 -42.67 -39.71
C ASN A 14 14.31 -41.35 -40.36
N ALA A 15 14.23 -41.28 -41.69
CA ALA A 15 13.75 -40.10 -42.41
C ALA A 15 12.26 -39.82 -42.10
N TYR A 16 11.45 -40.87 -42.03
CA TYR A 16 10.03 -40.76 -41.65
C TYR A 16 9.86 -40.30 -40.17
N SER A 17 10.68 -40.86 -39.26
CA SER A 17 10.73 -40.49 -37.85
C SER A 17 11.15 -39.04 -37.64
N GLN A 18 12.25 -38.61 -38.36
CA GLN A 18 12.70 -37.21 -38.32
C GLN A 18 11.65 -36.25 -38.90
N LYS A 19 11.01 -36.61 -40.03
CA LYS A 19 9.95 -35.78 -40.65
C LYS A 19 8.72 -35.69 -39.75
N ARG A 20 8.36 -36.77 -39.03
CA ARG A 20 7.26 -36.78 -38.06
C ARG A 20 7.58 -35.95 -36.81
N ASN A 21 8.83 -35.93 -36.36
CA ASN A 21 9.27 -35.08 -35.28
C ASN A 21 9.34 -33.60 -35.71
N MET A 22 9.82 -33.32 -36.96
CA MET A 22 9.79 -31.94 -37.50
C MET A 22 8.37 -31.43 -37.74
N LEU A 23 7.45 -32.27 -38.22
CA LEU A 23 6.03 -31.88 -38.38
C LEU A 23 5.34 -31.60 -37.04
N ARG A 24 5.74 -32.25 -35.94
CA ARG A 24 5.26 -31.95 -34.59
C ARG A 24 5.77 -30.61 -34.07
N VAL A 25 6.96 -30.17 -34.47
CA VAL A 25 7.52 -28.86 -34.08
C VAL A 25 6.91 -27.70 -34.87
N GLN A 26 6.28 -27.96 -36.02
CA GLN A 26 5.68 -26.95 -36.91
C GLN A 26 4.30 -26.40 -36.45
N TYR A 27 3.74 -26.92 -35.35
CA TYR A 27 2.42 -26.52 -34.84
C TYR A 27 2.49 -25.54 -33.66
N GLY A 28 2.92 -24.30 -33.93
CA GLY A 28 2.86 -23.18 -33.01
C GLY A 28 3.83 -23.28 -31.82
N ASP A 29 4.35 -22.15 -31.40
CA ASP A 29 5.37 -22.05 -30.35
C ASP A 29 4.92 -22.59 -28.97
N TRP A 30 3.65 -22.49 -28.65
CA TRP A 30 3.07 -23.05 -27.42
C TRP A 30 3.11 -24.57 -27.34
N ARG A 31 2.96 -25.26 -28.45
CA ARG A 31 3.13 -26.73 -28.49
C ARG A 31 4.58 -27.17 -28.25
N LYS A 32 5.54 -26.34 -28.62
CA LYS A 32 6.96 -26.60 -28.37
C LYS A 32 7.24 -26.60 -26.87
N LEU A 33 6.66 -25.65 -26.12
CA LEU A 33 6.78 -25.60 -24.67
C LEU A 33 6.14 -26.84 -24.02
N ASN A 34 4.93 -27.21 -24.41
CA ASN A 34 4.25 -28.40 -23.89
C ASN A 34 5.03 -29.71 -24.19
N LEU A 35 5.62 -29.81 -25.38
CA LEU A 35 6.44 -30.97 -25.74
C LEU A 35 7.69 -31.10 -24.86
N ILE A 36 8.39 -30.01 -24.58
CA ILE A 36 9.59 -30.06 -23.74
C ILE A 36 9.25 -30.39 -22.29
N LEU A 37 8.16 -29.85 -21.75
CA LEU A 37 7.68 -30.18 -20.40
C LEU A 37 7.32 -31.66 -20.29
N ASP A 38 6.63 -32.24 -21.30
CA ASP A 38 6.31 -33.67 -21.38
C ASP A 38 7.58 -34.53 -21.48
N GLN A 39 8.62 -34.09 -22.24
CA GLN A 39 9.89 -34.78 -22.30
C GLN A 39 10.67 -34.73 -20.99
N ILE A 40 10.64 -33.63 -20.29
CA ILE A 40 11.27 -33.48 -18.98
C ILE A 40 10.61 -34.48 -18.00
N ASP A 41 9.29 -34.49 -17.94
CA ASP A 41 8.54 -35.39 -17.04
C ASP A 41 8.84 -36.88 -17.31
N LYS A 42 8.95 -37.27 -18.58
CA LYS A 42 9.08 -38.67 -18.97
C LYS A 42 10.53 -39.20 -19.03
N ASN A 43 11.51 -38.34 -19.30
CA ASN A 43 12.85 -38.76 -19.71
C ASN A 43 13.99 -38.09 -18.94
N TYR A 44 13.71 -37.15 -18.00
CA TYR A 44 14.79 -36.54 -17.23
C TYR A 44 15.45 -37.58 -16.31
N VAL A 45 16.78 -37.50 -16.17
CA VAL A 45 17.60 -38.50 -15.49
C VAL A 45 17.30 -38.64 -13.99
N ASP A 46 16.90 -37.55 -13.32
CA ASP A 46 16.62 -37.53 -11.90
C ASP A 46 15.13 -37.29 -11.63
N THR A 47 14.70 -37.55 -10.39
CA THR A 47 13.34 -37.21 -9.91
C THR A 47 13.12 -35.70 -9.90
N ILE A 48 12.09 -35.21 -10.54
CA ILE A 48 11.71 -33.79 -10.59
C ILE A 48 10.44 -33.52 -9.81
N ASN A 49 10.32 -32.30 -9.34
CA ASN A 49 9.05 -31.74 -8.89
C ASN A 49 8.38 -31.01 -10.06
N VAL A 50 7.44 -31.67 -10.72
CA VAL A 50 6.74 -31.14 -11.91
C VAL A 50 6.07 -29.79 -11.61
N GLY A 51 5.45 -29.63 -10.43
CA GLY A 51 4.83 -28.37 -10.00
C GLY A 51 5.84 -27.21 -9.99
N LYS A 52 6.99 -27.39 -9.36
CA LYS A 52 8.04 -26.34 -9.35
C LYS A 52 8.56 -25.97 -10.73
N VAL A 53 8.68 -26.96 -11.62
CA VAL A 53 9.12 -26.70 -13.03
C VAL A 53 8.04 -25.91 -13.77
N THR A 54 6.77 -26.26 -13.56
CA THR A 54 5.64 -25.55 -14.15
C THR A 54 5.55 -24.11 -13.66
N ASP A 55 5.65 -23.89 -12.35
CA ASP A 55 5.62 -22.55 -11.74
C ASP A 55 6.75 -21.67 -12.27
N ALA A 56 7.97 -22.23 -12.38
CA ALA A 56 9.12 -21.53 -12.95
C ALA A 56 8.92 -21.17 -14.42
N ALA A 57 8.34 -22.08 -15.22
CA ALA A 57 8.06 -21.84 -16.64
C ALA A 57 6.99 -20.73 -16.82
N ILE A 58 5.93 -20.75 -16.03
CA ILE A 58 4.88 -19.71 -16.04
C ILE A 58 5.50 -18.35 -15.64
N THR A 59 6.27 -18.33 -14.56
CA THR A 59 6.94 -17.10 -14.08
C THR A 59 7.84 -16.50 -15.14
N ALA A 60 8.67 -17.35 -15.81
CA ALA A 60 9.55 -16.90 -16.88
C ALA A 60 8.77 -16.35 -18.08
N ALA A 61 7.69 -17.01 -18.48
CA ALA A 61 6.85 -16.54 -19.59
C ALA A 61 6.17 -15.19 -19.30
N LEU A 62 5.71 -14.97 -18.06
CA LEU A 62 5.08 -13.71 -17.65
C LEU A 62 6.11 -12.57 -17.57
N ALA A 63 7.33 -12.84 -17.16
CA ALA A 63 8.41 -11.86 -17.07
C ALA A 63 8.76 -11.21 -18.43
N GLU A 64 8.51 -11.90 -19.55
CA GLU A 64 8.68 -11.36 -20.91
C GLU A 64 7.57 -10.37 -21.33
N LEU A 65 6.48 -10.27 -20.56
CA LEU A 65 5.34 -9.42 -20.92
C LEU A 65 5.47 -8.03 -20.29
N ASP A 66 5.48 -7.98 -18.96
CA ASP A 66 5.57 -6.77 -18.17
C ASP A 66 5.89 -7.08 -16.70
N PRO A 67 6.38 -6.10 -15.90
CA PRO A 67 6.75 -6.33 -14.50
C PRO A 67 5.57 -6.59 -13.54
N HIS A 68 4.33 -6.47 -14.01
CA HIS A 68 3.12 -6.55 -13.20
C HIS A 68 2.29 -7.82 -13.47
N SER A 69 2.50 -8.47 -14.63
CA SER A 69 1.93 -9.78 -14.91
C SER A 69 2.70 -10.84 -14.12
N VAL A 70 2.06 -11.41 -13.08
CA VAL A 70 2.75 -12.27 -12.12
C VAL A 70 1.98 -13.56 -11.84
N TYR A 71 2.72 -14.65 -11.65
CA TYR A 71 2.22 -15.88 -11.08
C TYR A 71 2.23 -15.78 -9.56
N MET A 72 1.17 -16.23 -8.93
CA MET A 72 0.99 -16.23 -7.48
C MET A 72 0.70 -17.67 -7.01
N PRO A 73 1.60 -18.25 -6.22
CA PRO A 73 1.32 -19.50 -5.51
C PRO A 73 0.08 -19.35 -4.60
N PRO A 74 -0.57 -20.47 -4.19
CA PRO A 74 -1.84 -20.43 -3.46
C PRO A 74 -1.85 -19.54 -2.21
N VAL A 75 -0.74 -19.53 -1.47
CA VAL A 75 -0.61 -18.72 -0.24
C VAL A 75 -0.55 -17.24 -0.60
N GLU A 76 0.28 -16.86 -1.57
CA GLU A 76 0.46 -15.46 -2.00
C GLU A 76 -0.83 -14.91 -2.64
N LEU A 77 -1.54 -15.73 -3.43
CA LEU A 77 -2.83 -15.34 -4.01
C LEU A 77 -3.86 -15.05 -2.92
N THR A 78 -3.98 -15.97 -1.94
CA THR A 78 -4.91 -15.80 -0.83
C THR A 78 -4.58 -14.55 0.01
N GLU A 79 -3.29 -14.29 0.27
CA GLU A 79 -2.85 -13.10 0.99
C GLU A 79 -3.18 -11.81 0.22
N ALA A 80 -2.92 -11.78 -1.09
CA ALA A 80 -3.21 -10.63 -1.95
C ALA A 80 -4.73 -10.36 -2.06
N GLU A 81 -5.55 -11.40 -2.18
CA GLU A 81 -7.01 -11.25 -2.22
C GLU A 81 -7.58 -10.78 -0.88
N THR A 82 -7.07 -11.33 0.21
CA THR A 82 -7.45 -10.94 1.57
C THR A 82 -7.13 -9.48 1.83
N ASP A 83 -5.95 -9.03 1.41
CA ASP A 83 -5.52 -7.65 1.56
C ASP A 83 -6.41 -6.67 0.78
N LEU A 84 -6.84 -7.03 -0.42
CA LEU A 84 -7.79 -6.26 -1.22
C LEU A 84 -9.23 -6.32 -0.70
N ALA A 85 -9.65 -7.45 -0.15
CA ALA A 85 -11.02 -7.62 0.34
C ALA A 85 -11.39 -6.69 1.52
N GLY A 86 -10.41 -6.02 2.13
CA GLY A 86 -10.64 -5.14 3.28
C GLY A 86 -10.98 -5.91 4.56
N ASN A 87 -10.62 -7.18 4.61
CA ASN A 87 -10.71 -8.01 5.82
C ASN A 87 -9.70 -9.15 5.72
N PHE A 88 -9.30 -9.70 6.85
CA PHE A 88 -8.48 -10.90 6.91
C PHE A 88 -8.93 -11.80 8.05
N ASP A 89 -8.61 -13.08 7.94
CA ASP A 89 -8.90 -14.04 8.99
C ASP A 89 -7.76 -14.05 10.02
N GLY A 90 -8.10 -13.79 11.28
CA GLY A 90 -7.11 -13.70 12.34
C GLY A 90 -7.70 -13.46 13.72
N ILE A 91 -6.86 -12.96 14.64
CA ILE A 91 -7.26 -12.71 16.02
C ILE A 91 -7.79 -11.30 16.29
N GLY A 92 -7.58 -10.33 15.39
CA GLY A 92 -8.14 -8.97 15.50
C GLY A 92 -7.39 -8.08 16.49
N ILE A 93 -6.10 -7.88 16.26
CA ILE A 93 -5.26 -6.91 16.96
C ILE A 93 -4.35 -6.15 15.99
N GLN A 94 -4.01 -4.92 16.36
CA GLN A 94 -2.84 -4.23 15.84
C GLN A 94 -1.72 -4.31 16.89
N PHE A 95 -0.49 -4.52 16.47
CA PHE A 95 0.65 -4.58 17.36
C PHE A 95 1.92 -4.01 16.72
N ASN A 96 2.85 -3.59 17.53
CA ASN A 96 4.23 -3.31 17.12
C ASN A 96 5.21 -4.20 17.91
N VAL A 97 6.47 -4.22 17.48
CA VAL A 97 7.52 -5.05 18.13
C VAL A 97 8.68 -4.17 18.59
N PRO A 98 8.47 -3.28 19.58
CA PRO A 98 9.58 -2.59 20.20
C PRO A 98 10.36 -3.57 21.09
N ASN A 99 11.68 -3.48 21.09
CA ASN A 99 12.54 -4.26 21.99
C ASN A 99 12.24 -5.77 21.98
N ASP A 100 12.06 -6.36 20.80
CA ASP A 100 11.88 -7.82 20.61
C ASP A 100 10.65 -8.42 21.34
N THR A 101 9.60 -7.63 21.54
CA THR A 101 8.34 -8.09 22.13
C THR A 101 7.16 -7.43 21.42
N ALA A 102 6.20 -8.23 20.94
CA ALA A 102 4.99 -7.72 20.35
C ALA A 102 4.08 -7.11 21.42
N ILE A 103 3.71 -5.83 21.27
CA ILE A 103 2.81 -5.11 22.18
C ILE A 103 1.53 -4.78 21.43
N VAL A 104 0.39 -5.13 21.99
CA VAL A 104 -0.94 -4.83 21.44
C VAL A 104 -1.16 -3.32 21.49
N LEU A 105 -1.28 -2.69 20.32
CA LEU A 105 -1.60 -1.26 20.17
C LEU A 105 -3.10 -1.03 20.23
N GLU A 106 -3.83 -1.93 19.57
CA GLU A 106 -5.27 -1.86 19.48
C GLU A 106 -5.87 -3.26 19.41
N VAL A 107 -7.01 -3.43 20.04
CA VAL A 107 -7.87 -4.61 19.88
C VAL A 107 -9.06 -4.19 19.05
N ILE A 108 -9.24 -4.83 17.90
CA ILE A 108 -10.28 -4.46 16.94
C ILE A 108 -11.68 -4.67 17.57
N PRO A 109 -12.52 -3.63 17.62
CA PRO A 109 -13.85 -3.71 18.21
C PRO A 109 -14.72 -4.78 17.54
N GLY A 110 -15.46 -5.56 18.34
CA GLY A 110 -16.24 -6.70 17.86
C GLY A 110 -15.43 -7.91 17.44
N GLY A 111 -14.09 -7.82 17.47
CA GLY A 111 -13.17 -8.85 17.02
C GLY A 111 -13.00 -10.02 18.00
N PRO A 112 -12.33 -11.11 17.55
CA PRO A 112 -12.09 -12.30 18.37
C PRO A 112 -11.30 -12.03 19.66
N SER A 113 -10.30 -11.17 19.61
CA SER A 113 -9.46 -10.85 20.77
C SER A 113 -10.19 -10.05 21.83
N GLU A 114 -11.09 -9.13 21.42
CA GLU A 114 -11.92 -8.38 22.36
C GLU A 114 -12.84 -9.31 23.15
N LYS A 115 -13.46 -10.27 22.46
CA LYS A 115 -14.40 -11.24 23.07
C LYS A 115 -13.79 -12.08 24.18
N VAL A 116 -12.48 -12.31 24.12
CA VAL A 116 -11.77 -13.08 25.15
C VAL A 116 -11.08 -12.19 26.19
N GLY A 117 -11.14 -10.84 26.03
CA GLY A 117 -10.62 -9.89 27.00
C GLY A 117 -9.15 -9.53 26.85
N LEU A 118 -8.57 -9.69 25.62
CA LEU A 118 -7.30 -9.08 25.28
C LEU A 118 -7.41 -7.54 25.38
N GLN A 119 -6.32 -6.89 25.78
CA GLN A 119 -6.31 -5.45 26.01
C GLN A 119 -5.14 -4.76 25.32
N LYS A 120 -5.33 -3.50 24.97
CA LYS A 120 -4.26 -2.59 24.55
C LYS A 120 -3.13 -2.61 25.60
N GLY A 121 -1.89 -2.76 25.13
CA GLY A 121 -0.68 -2.84 25.95
C GLY A 121 -0.36 -4.24 26.48
N ASP A 122 -1.12 -5.27 26.17
CA ASP A 122 -0.71 -6.65 26.44
C ASP A 122 0.55 -6.98 25.65
N ARG A 123 1.49 -7.67 26.28
CA ARG A 123 2.74 -8.13 25.66
C ARG A 123 2.58 -9.59 25.25
N ILE A 124 2.64 -9.86 23.96
CA ILE A 124 2.49 -11.24 23.48
C ILE A 124 3.79 -12.01 23.72
N LEU A 125 3.73 -13.00 24.61
CA LEU A 125 4.86 -13.83 24.99
C LEU A 125 4.95 -15.09 24.14
N LYS A 126 3.80 -15.74 23.85
CA LYS A 126 3.70 -16.98 23.07
C LYS A 126 2.51 -16.94 22.11
N VAL A 127 2.65 -17.63 20.97
CA VAL A 127 1.55 -17.94 20.06
C VAL A 127 1.59 -19.43 19.74
N GLY A 128 0.56 -20.16 20.21
CA GLY A 128 0.57 -21.61 20.25
C GLY A 128 1.68 -22.13 21.19
N ASP A 129 2.50 -23.00 20.64
CA ASP A 129 3.67 -23.61 21.32
C ASP A 129 4.95 -22.76 21.28
N LYS A 130 4.96 -21.66 20.52
CA LYS A 130 6.18 -20.89 20.25
C LYS A 130 6.30 -19.66 21.13
N ASP A 131 7.44 -19.53 21.80
CA ASP A 131 7.89 -18.28 22.40
C ASP A 131 8.22 -17.30 21.28
N ILE A 132 7.71 -16.05 21.38
CA ILE A 132 7.93 -15.00 20.38
C ILE A 132 8.55 -13.73 20.98
N ALA A 133 8.57 -13.60 22.30
CA ALA A 133 9.18 -12.47 22.99
C ALA A 133 10.61 -12.78 23.42
N GLY A 134 11.55 -11.83 23.22
CA GLY A 134 12.93 -11.93 23.67
C GLY A 134 13.82 -12.91 22.89
N VAL A 135 13.36 -13.41 21.75
CA VAL A 135 14.02 -14.46 20.95
C VAL A 135 14.30 -14.03 19.50
N LYS A 136 14.19 -12.74 19.22
CA LYS A 136 14.32 -12.14 17.87
C LYS A 136 13.44 -12.83 16.82
N PHE A 137 12.22 -13.19 17.23
CA PHE A 137 11.27 -13.85 16.35
C PHE A 137 10.83 -12.89 15.22
N PRO A 138 10.90 -13.29 13.92
CA PRO A 138 10.55 -12.40 12.83
C PRO A 138 9.09 -11.93 12.89
N GLN A 139 8.84 -10.64 12.71
CA GLN A 139 7.50 -10.05 12.80
C GLN A 139 6.51 -10.70 11.83
N ASP A 140 6.92 -10.96 10.59
CA ASP A 140 6.07 -11.65 9.59
C ASP A 140 5.66 -13.05 10.06
N SER A 141 6.55 -13.74 10.80
CA SER A 141 6.24 -15.04 11.37
C SER A 141 5.29 -14.95 12.56
N MET A 142 5.34 -13.85 13.34
CA MET A 142 4.34 -13.55 14.37
C MET A 142 2.96 -13.35 13.71
N VAL A 143 2.89 -12.52 12.66
CA VAL A 143 1.66 -12.25 11.90
C VAL A 143 1.08 -13.56 11.35
N ARG A 144 1.88 -14.37 10.64
CA ARG A 144 1.42 -15.66 10.09
C ARG A 144 0.86 -16.61 11.12
N ARG A 145 1.41 -16.64 12.34
CA ARG A 145 0.89 -17.50 13.42
C ARG A 145 -0.41 -17.00 14.02
N MET A 146 -0.62 -15.70 14.06
CA MET A 146 -1.86 -15.09 14.55
C MET A 146 -2.97 -15.11 13.51
N LYS A 147 -2.63 -14.97 12.22
CA LYS A 147 -3.54 -15.21 11.10
C LYS A 147 -3.87 -16.70 10.95
N GLY A 148 -4.94 -17.02 10.22
CA GLY A 148 -5.36 -18.37 9.86
C GLY A 148 -6.86 -18.44 9.69
N PRO A 149 -7.40 -19.51 9.05
CA PRO A 149 -8.80 -19.59 8.66
C PRO A 149 -9.77 -19.28 9.80
N ALA A 150 -10.84 -18.53 9.51
CA ALA A 150 -11.89 -18.23 10.47
C ALA A 150 -12.48 -19.53 11.06
N GLY A 151 -12.80 -19.53 12.35
CA GLY A 151 -13.27 -20.69 13.09
C GLY A 151 -12.15 -21.58 13.67
N THR A 152 -10.89 -21.43 13.25
CA THR A 152 -9.76 -22.15 13.87
C THR A 152 -9.34 -21.48 15.18
N LYS A 153 -8.79 -22.25 16.11
CA LYS A 153 -8.35 -21.75 17.42
C LYS A 153 -6.84 -21.53 17.48
N VAL A 154 -6.43 -20.52 18.24
CA VAL A 154 -5.04 -20.28 18.60
C VAL A 154 -4.96 -19.82 20.05
N THR A 155 -4.00 -20.34 20.80
CA THR A 155 -3.70 -19.84 22.15
C THR A 155 -2.66 -18.74 22.05
N VAL A 156 -2.98 -17.56 22.61
CA VAL A 156 -2.06 -16.43 22.73
C VAL A 156 -1.82 -16.19 24.21
N THR A 157 -0.57 -16.33 24.65
CA THR A 157 -0.19 -16.05 26.02
C THR A 157 0.40 -14.66 26.11
N VAL A 158 -0.16 -13.83 26.98
CA VAL A 158 0.28 -12.44 27.15
C VAL A 158 0.80 -12.16 28.57
N GLY A 159 1.70 -11.19 28.66
CA GLY A 159 2.08 -10.54 29.91
C GLY A 159 1.27 -9.25 30.09
N ARG A 160 0.55 -9.16 31.21
CA ARG A 160 -0.20 -7.97 31.63
C ARG A 160 0.21 -7.59 33.05
N GLY A 161 1.00 -6.55 33.20
CA GLY A 161 1.66 -6.23 34.46
C GLY A 161 2.58 -7.36 34.87
N ASN A 162 2.32 -7.97 36.03
CA ASN A 162 3.08 -9.11 36.56
C ASN A 162 2.43 -10.48 36.30
N GLU A 163 1.30 -10.48 35.57
CA GLU A 163 0.55 -11.70 35.28
C GLU A 163 0.86 -12.23 33.88
N THR A 164 0.84 -13.56 33.75
CA THR A 164 0.91 -14.26 32.46
C THR A 164 -0.43 -14.93 32.23
N ILE A 165 -1.13 -14.49 31.18
CA ILE A 165 -2.52 -14.88 30.92
C ILE A 165 -2.60 -15.57 29.56
N PRO A 166 -3.04 -16.84 29.49
CA PRO A 166 -3.35 -17.50 28.21
C PRO A 166 -4.77 -17.17 27.77
N PHE A 167 -4.93 -16.82 26.49
CA PHE A 167 -6.22 -16.63 25.83
C PHE A 167 -6.39 -17.63 24.69
N GLU A 168 -7.42 -18.45 24.73
CA GLU A 168 -7.83 -19.26 23.59
C GLU A 168 -8.75 -18.41 22.68
N ILE A 169 -8.25 -18.05 21.49
CA ILE A 169 -8.92 -17.16 20.55
C ILE A 169 -9.39 -17.97 19.37
N THR A 170 -10.70 -17.94 19.07
CA THR A 170 -11.23 -18.45 17.80
C THR A 170 -11.07 -17.37 16.74
N ARG A 171 -10.23 -17.63 15.73
CA ARG A 171 -10.02 -16.69 14.64
C ARG A 171 -11.32 -16.34 13.93
N GLY A 172 -11.43 -15.11 13.46
CA GLY A 172 -12.59 -14.62 12.73
C GLY A 172 -12.18 -13.64 11.65
N LYS A 173 -13.17 -13.15 10.90
CA LYS A 173 -12.96 -12.08 9.93
C LYS A 173 -12.73 -10.76 10.65
N ILE A 174 -11.61 -10.14 10.36
CA ILE A 174 -11.17 -8.88 10.95
C ILE A 174 -11.31 -7.80 9.89
N PRO A 175 -12.15 -6.79 10.07
CA PRO A 175 -12.24 -5.69 9.13
C PRO A 175 -10.93 -4.89 9.15
N MET A 176 -10.46 -4.52 7.97
CA MET A 176 -9.37 -3.57 7.78
C MET A 176 -9.98 -2.25 7.31
N HIS A 177 -9.80 -1.21 8.09
CA HIS A 177 -10.19 0.12 7.68
C HIS A 177 -9.24 0.63 6.60
N CYS A 178 -9.79 1.34 5.62
CA CYS A 178 -9.02 1.99 4.56
C CYS A 178 -9.00 3.52 4.70
N VAL A 179 -9.94 4.10 5.45
CA VAL A 179 -9.89 5.49 5.91
C VAL A 179 -9.12 5.53 7.22
N ASP A 180 -7.84 5.90 7.14
CA ASP A 180 -6.95 5.94 8.31
C ASP A 180 -7.29 7.09 9.25
N ALA A 181 -7.69 8.25 8.70
CA ALA A 181 -8.04 9.43 9.46
C ALA A 181 -9.12 10.25 8.76
N SER A 182 -10.01 10.85 9.55
CA SER A 182 -11.05 11.76 9.10
C SER A 182 -11.35 12.77 10.19
N PHE A 183 -11.14 14.08 9.93
CA PHE A 183 -11.37 15.15 10.90
C PHE A 183 -11.44 16.53 10.23
N MET A 184 -12.03 17.51 10.92
CA MET A 184 -11.94 18.91 10.53
C MET A 184 -10.59 19.51 10.93
N ILE A 185 -9.89 20.15 9.97
CA ILE A 185 -8.65 20.93 10.23
C ILE A 185 -9.00 22.27 10.85
N ASN A 186 -10.06 22.90 10.33
CA ASN A 186 -10.64 24.15 10.79
C ASN A 186 -12.16 24.13 10.53
N ASP A 187 -12.85 25.22 10.77
CA ASP A 187 -14.32 25.30 10.67
C ASP A 187 -14.90 24.92 9.30
N THR A 188 -14.09 24.94 8.23
CA THR A 188 -14.56 24.70 6.86
C THR A 188 -13.77 23.66 6.09
N THR A 189 -12.57 23.28 6.54
CA THR A 189 -11.68 22.37 5.83
C THR A 189 -11.63 21.02 6.51
N GLY A 190 -12.12 19.98 5.82
CA GLY A 190 -12.02 18.59 6.23
C GLY A 190 -10.76 17.93 5.65
N TYR A 191 -10.30 16.89 6.33
CA TYR A 191 -9.20 16.01 5.90
C TYR A 191 -9.64 14.57 5.95
N ILE A 192 -9.36 13.81 4.87
CA ILE A 192 -9.54 12.36 4.83
C ILE A 192 -8.26 11.75 4.28
N LYS A 193 -7.68 10.78 5.03
CA LYS A 193 -6.56 9.94 4.59
C LYS A 193 -7.09 8.57 4.18
N LEU A 194 -6.83 8.19 2.92
CA LEU A 194 -7.16 6.86 2.39
C LEU A 194 -5.88 6.08 2.10
N SER A 195 -5.69 4.95 2.75
CA SER A 195 -4.49 4.11 2.59
C SER A 195 -4.59 3.11 1.45
N LYS A 196 -5.81 2.72 1.05
CA LYS A 196 -6.02 1.69 0.01
C LYS A 196 -7.44 1.74 -0.55
N PHE A 197 -7.61 1.23 -1.78
CA PHE A 197 -8.93 1.00 -2.39
C PHE A 197 -9.38 -0.45 -2.14
N SER A 198 -9.97 -0.69 -0.95
CA SER A 198 -10.55 -1.99 -0.54
C SER A 198 -12.05 -2.07 -0.87
N ARG A 199 -12.68 -3.21 -0.64
CA ARG A 199 -14.15 -3.39 -0.81
C ARG A 199 -14.99 -2.43 0.03
N THR A 200 -14.47 -1.96 1.15
CA THR A 200 -15.18 -1.08 2.10
C THR A 200 -14.96 0.40 1.84
N THR A 201 -14.09 0.76 0.88
CA THR A 201 -13.62 2.13 0.66
C THR A 201 -14.77 3.12 0.45
N PHE A 202 -15.70 2.82 -0.47
CA PHE A 202 -16.81 3.72 -0.73
C PHE A 202 -17.68 3.95 0.51
N THR A 203 -17.95 2.88 1.27
CA THR A 203 -18.78 2.96 2.48
C THR A 203 -18.08 3.79 3.56
N GLU A 204 -16.79 3.51 3.83
CA GLU A 204 -16.02 4.23 4.85
C GLU A 204 -15.83 5.70 4.48
N PHE A 205 -15.47 5.97 3.22
CA PHE A 205 -15.30 7.33 2.72
C PHE A 205 -16.60 8.13 2.75
N SER A 206 -17.73 7.51 2.33
CA SER A 206 -19.05 8.15 2.36
C SER A 206 -19.48 8.51 3.80
N GLN A 207 -19.22 7.61 4.75
CA GLN A 207 -19.52 7.86 6.16
C GLN A 207 -18.64 8.98 6.72
N ALA A 208 -17.35 8.96 6.45
CA ALA A 208 -16.41 10.01 6.84
C ALA A 208 -16.82 11.36 6.25
N SER A 209 -17.11 11.41 4.96
CA SER A 209 -17.55 12.63 4.27
C SER A 209 -18.87 13.18 4.82
N ALA A 210 -19.85 12.33 5.09
CA ALA A 210 -21.13 12.74 5.67
C ALA A 210 -20.94 13.35 7.06
N THR A 211 -20.06 12.80 7.89
CA THR A 211 -19.71 13.35 9.20
C THR A 211 -19.11 14.75 9.05
N LEU A 212 -18.10 14.92 8.18
CA LEU A 212 -17.45 16.21 7.97
C LEU A 212 -18.40 17.27 7.37
N LEU A 213 -19.28 16.86 6.45
CA LEU A 213 -20.34 17.74 5.93
C LEU A 213 -21.28 18.22 7.06
N GLY A 214 -21.65 17.33 7.98
CA GLY A 214 -22.42 17.65 9.17
C GLY A 214 -21.71 18.62 10.12
N GLU A 215 -20.38 18.62 10.13
CA GLU A 215 -19.51 19.54 10.89
C GLU A 215 -19.24 20.85 10.15
N GLY A 216 -19.74 21.03 8.91
CA GLY A 216 -19.65 22.28 8.16
C GLY A 216 -18.56 22.32 7.08
N MET A 217 -18.05 21.17 6.66
CA MET A 217 -17.02 21.08 5.61
C MET A 217 -17.48 21.73 4.30
N LYS A 218 -16.63 22.61 3.76
CA LYS A 218 -16.77 23.24 2.44
C LYS A 218 -15.59 22.93 1.51
N LYS A 219 -14.42 22.60 2.07
CA LYS A 219 -13.21 22.20 1.37
C LYS A 219 -12.76 20.84 1.93
N LEU A 220 -12.39 19.90 1.04
CA LEU A 220 -11.82 18.62 1.43
C LEU A 220 -10.38 18.53 0.94
N ILE A 221 -9.47 18.19 1.85
CA ILE A 221 -8.12 17.71 1.51
C ILE A 221 -8.17 16.19 1.58
N PHE A 222 -8.08 15.57 0.40
CA PHE A 222 -8.11 14.11 0.25
C PHE A 222 -6.69 13.58 0.03
N ASP A 223 -6.17 12.86 1.01
CA ASP A 223 -4.78 12.40 1.01
C ASP A 223 -4.66 10.96 0.47
N LEU A 224 -4.10 10.83 -0.73
CA LEU A 224 -3.77 9.57 -1.41
C LEU A 224 -2.27 9.26 -1.40
N ARG A 225 -1.46 9.98 -0.66
CA ARG A 225 -0.03 9.68 -0.53
C ARG A 225 0.15 8.28 0.06
N ASP A 226 1.11 7.52 -0.46
CA ASP A 226 1.41 6.13 -0.09
C ASP A 226 0.28 5.12 -0.36
N ASN A 227 -0.77 5.52 -1.08
CA ASN A 227 -1.86 4.64 -1.50
C ASN A 227 -1.53 4.00 -2.86
N THR A 228 -1.22 2.71 -2.85
CA THR A 228 -0.84 1.94 -4.05
C THR A 228 -2.04 1.50 -4.92
N GLY A 229 -3.24 1.96 -4.60
CA GLY A 229 -4.48 1.65 -5.32
C GLY A 229 -5.27 0.50 -4.71
N GLY A 230 -5.88 -0.32 -5.54
CA GLY A 230 -6.72 -1.44 -5.16
C GLY A 230 -7.85 -1.68 -6.16
N TYR A 231 -9.08 -1.88 -5.69
CA TYR A 231 -10.22 -2.16 -6.56
C TYR A 231 -10.58 -0.99 -7.47
N PHE A 232 -10.71 -1.31 -8.75
CA PHE A 232 -11.07 -0.36 -9.80
C PHE A 232 -12.47 0.25 -9.61
N ASP A 233 -13.45 -0.59 -9.29
CA ASP A 233 -14.85 -0.18 -9.04
C ASP A 233 -14.95 0.82 -7.89
N GLN A 234 -14.11 0.68 -6.86
CA GLN A 234 -14.09 1.61 -5.74
C GLN A 234 -13.53 3.00 -6.14
N ALA A 235 -12.56 3.04 -7.05
CA ALA A 235 -12.09 4.31 -7.59
C ALA A 235 -13.18 5.01 -8.42
N LEU A 236 -13.93 4.27 -9.24
CA LEU A 236 -15.06 4.82 -9.99
C LEU A 236 -16.11 5.41 -9.06
N LEU A 237 -16.51 4.67 -8.01
CA LEU A 237 -17.51 5.15 -7.04
C LEU A 237 -17.05 6.41 -6.31
N LEU A 238 -15.75 6.51 -5.96
CA LEU A 238 -15.22 7.72 -5.34
C LEU A 238 -15.18 8.89 -6.32
N CYS A 239 -14.75 8.69 -7.56
CA CYS A 239 -14.77 9.74 -8.59
C CYS A 239 -16.19 10.28 -8.80
N ASP A 240 -17.17 9.39 -8.85
CA ASP A 240 -18.58 9.74 -9.05
C ASP A 240 -19.15 10.64 -7.95
N MET A 241 -18.58 10.59 -6.73
CA MET A 241 -18.98 11.51 -5.65
C MET A 241 -18.68 12.98 -5.94
N PHE A 242 -17.68 13.26 -6.79
CA PHE A 242 -17.17 14.61 -7.06
C PHE A 242 -17.49 15.14 -8.46
N LEU A 243 -17.71 14.25 -9.43
CA LEU A 243 -17.85 14.61 -10.85
C LEU A 243 -19.32 14.82 -11.21
N LYS A 244 -19.55 15.68 -12.23
CA LYS A 244 -20.89 15.96 -12.75
C LYS A 244 -21.32 14.86 -13.69
N LYS A 245 -22.64 14.76 -13.90
CA LYS A 245 -23.21 13.79 -14.84
C LYS A 245 -22.60 13.92 -16.23
N GLY A 246 -22.04 12.81 -16.70
CA GLY A 246 -21.47 12.69 -18.03
C GLY A 246 -19.97 12.99 -18.12
N ASP A 247 -19.36 13.54 -17.04
CA ASP A 247 -17.91 13.70 -16.96
C ASP A 247 -17.25 12.31 -17.09
N GLU A 248 -16.23 12.22 -17.92
CA GLU A 248 -15.47 10.99 -18.10
C GLU A 248 -14.58 10.76 -16.86
N ILE A 249 -14.63 9.56 -16.29
CA ILE A 249 -13.76 9.17 -15.18
C ILE A 249 -12.47 8.58 -15.73
N VAL A 250 -12.62 7.58 -16.61
CA VAL A 250 -11.52 6.80 -17.16
C VAL A 250 -12.06 5.95 -18.31
N TYR A 251 -11.23 5.61 -19.29
CA TYR A 251 -11.56 4.51 -20.18
C TYR A 251 -10.46 3.46 -20.20
N MET A 252 -10.84 2.23 -20.53
CA MET A 252 -9.92 1.10 -20.69
C MET A 252 -9.84 0.68 -22.14
N GLN A 253 -8.65 0.30 -22.62
CA GLN A 253 -8.45 -0.25 -23.96
C GLN A 253 -7.24 -1.19 -23.99
N GLY A 254 -7.33 -2.26 -24.76
CA GLY A 254 -6.24 -3.21 -25.00
C GLY A 254 -6.31 -3.79 -26.41
N LEU A 255 -5.29 -4.57 -26.80
CA LEU A 255 -5.25 -5.21 -28.12
C LEU A 255 -6.50 -6.08 -28.38
N HIS A 256 -6.93 -6.82 -27.36
CA HIS A 256 -8.08 -7.75 -27.40
C HIS A 256 -9.28 -7.23 -26.61
N ARG A 257 -9.22 -6.00 -26.13
CA ARG A 257 -10.27 -5.31 -25.38
C ARG A 257 -10.66 -4.04 -26.12
N LYS A 258 -11.93 -3.92 -26.48
CA LYS A 258 -12.47 -2.69 -27.06
C LYS A 258 -12.41 -1.58 -26.01
N LYS A 259 -12.45 -0.33 -26.50
CA LYS A 259 -12.59 0.83 -25.61
C LYS A 259 -13.86 0.69 -24.76
N ASP A 260 -13.72 0.85 -23.45
CA ASP A 260 -14.80 0.81 -22.47
C ASP A 260 -14.72 2.08 -21.62
N ASP A 261 -15.71 2.96 -21.77
CA ASP A 261 -15.74 4.29 -21.18
C ASP A 261 -16.56 4.29 -19.88
N TYR A 262 -16.01 4.85 -18.82
CA TYR A 262 -16.66 5.01 -17.51
C TYR A 262 -16.91 6.48 -17.24
N LYS A 263 -18.17 6.84 -16.98
CA LYS A 263 -18.63 8.22 -16.78
C LYS A 263 -19.39 8.36 -15.47
N ALA A 264 -19.32 9.54 -14.90
CA ALA A 264 -20.05 9.89 -13.70
C ALA A 264 -21.58 9.92 -13.94
N ASP A 265 -22.35 9.43 -12.99
CA ASP A 265 -23.83 9.43 -13.04
C ASP A 265 -24.45 10.74 -12.52
N GLY A 266 -23.66 11.57 -11.84
CA GLY A 266 -24.04 12.89 -11.33
C GLY A 266 -24.87 12.87 -10.05
N LYS A 267 -24.86 11.78 -9.30
CA LYS A 267 -25.57 11.68 -8.01
C LYS A 267 -24.68 11.91 -6.80
N GLY A 268 -23.40 12.18 -7.02
CA GLY A 268 -22.43 12.41 -5.96
C GLY A 268 -22.74 13.63 -5.12
N ILE A 269 -22.52 13.51 -3.80
CA ILE A 269 -22.87 14.55 -2.80
C ILE A 269 -21.75 15.58 -2.58
N LEU A 270 -20.58 15.39 -3.21
CA LEU A 270 -19.40 16.23 -3.04
C LEU A 270 -19.07 17.06 -4.29
N GLN A 271 -20.03 17.24 -5.21
CA GLN A 271 -19.81 17.95 -6.47
C GLN A 271 -19.44 19.42 -6.26
N ASP A 272 -19.98 20.05 -5.22
CA ASP A 272 -19.80 21.48 -4.94
C ASP A 272 -18.77 21.76 -3.83
N ILE A 273 -18.10 20.72 -3.30
CA ILE A 273 -17.04 20.85 -2.29
C ILE A 273 -15.73 21.20 -2.98
N ASP A 274 -14.99 22.19 -2.48
CA ASP A 274 -13.64 22.46 -2.94
C ASP A 274 -12.73 21.26 -2.64
N LEU A 275 -12.01 20.76 -3.65
CA LEU A 275 -11.23 19.54 -3.56
C LEU A 275 -9.76 19.77 -3.82
N THR A 276 -8.93 19.38 -2.87
CA THR A 276 -7.49 19.26 -3.02
C THR A 276 -7.09 17.81 -2.79
N VAL A 277 -6.33 17.21 -3.71
CA VAL A 277 -5.85 15.82 -3.62
C VAL A 277 -4.35 15.81 -3.40
N LEU A 278 -3.89 15.10 -2.37
CA LEU A 278 -2.47 14.93 -2.11
C LEU A 278 -1.96 13.63 -2.73
N ILE A 279 -0.87 13.71 -3.49
CA ILE A 279 -0.22 12.56 -4.10
C ILE A 279 1.30 12.57 -3.84
N ASN A 280 1.91 11.39 -3.93
CA ASN A 280 3.36 11.26 -3.92
C ASN A 280 3.81 10.11 -4.85
N GLU A 281 5.11 9.86 -4.89
CA GLU A 281 5.76 8.85 -5.72
C GLU A 281 5.27 7.41 -5.49
N SER A 282 4.62 7.14 -4.36
CA SER A 282 4.01 5.84 -4.03
C SER A 282 2.51 5.76 -4.38
N THR A 283 1.89 6.89 -4.75
CA THR A 283 0.50 6.91 -5.21
C THR A 283 0.37 6.18 -6.54
N ALA A 284 -0.42 5.11 -6.63
CA ALA A 284 -0.45 4.25 -7.82
C ALA A 284 -1.85 3.72 -8.19
N SER A 285 -2.02 3.29 -9.47
CA SER A 285 -3.18 2.52 -9.96
C SER A 285 -4.51 3.23 -9.73
N SER A 286 -5.44 2.67 -8.93
CA SER A 286 -6.76 3.24 -8.61
C SER A 286 -6.67 4.65 -8.01
N SER A 287 -5.61 4.96 -7.25
CA SER A 287 -5.33 6.32 -6.76
C SER A 287 -4.99 7.27 -7.90
N GLU A 288 -4.30 6.79 -8.94
CA GLU A 288 -3.98 7.57 -10.13
C GLU A 288 -5.19 7.73 -11.05
N ILE A 289 -6.12 6.76 -11.08
CA ILE A 289 -7.42 6.93 -11.75
C ILE A 289 -8.16 8.08 -11.11
N PHE A 290 -8.27 8.10 -9.78
CA PHE A 290 -8.92 9.19 -9.06
C PHE A 290 -8.24 10.53 -9.32
N ALA A 291 -6.93 10.64 -9.08
CA ALA A 291 -6.18 11.89 -9.27
C ALA A 291 -6.24 12.38 -10.72
N GLY A 292 -6.13 11.49 -11.71
CA GLY A 292 -6.22 11.79 -13.12
C GLY A 292 -7.61 12.26 -13.55
N ALA A 293 -8.67 11.61 -13.03
CA ALA A 293 -10.04 12.02 -13.29
C ALA A 293 -10.33 13.44 -12.74
N ILE A 294 -9.86 13.74 -11.53
CA ILE A 294 -10.01 15.06 -10.91
C ILE A 294 -9.21 16.12 -11.67
N GLN A 295 -7.96 15.83 -12.01
CA GLN A 295 -7.08 16.77 -12.71
C GLN A 295 -7.60 17.08 -14.13
N ASP A 296 -7.96 16.06 -14.90
CA ASP A 296 -8.29 16.21 -16.31
C ASP A 296 -9.68 16.81 -16.54
N ASN A 297 -10.61 16.66 -15.58
CA ASN A 297 -11.88 17.38 -15.55
C ASN A 297 -11.78 18.78 -14.93
N ASP A 298 -10.60 19.23 -14.53
CA ASP A 298 -10.40 20.51 -13.82
C ASP A 298 -11.30 20.64 -12.55
N ARG A 299 -11.58 19.50 -11.88
CA ARG A 299 -12.49 19.43 -10.75
C ARG A 299 -11.84 19.81 -9.41
N GLY A 300 -10.55 19.70 -9.31
CA GLY A 300 -9.81 19.97 -8.07
C GLY A 300 -8.32 20.14 -8.32
N LEU A 301 -7.60 20.49 -7.26
CA LEU A 301 -6.17 20.76 -7.30
C LEU A 301 -5.38 19.52 -6.85
N ILE A 302 -4.37 19.14 -7.61
CA ILE A 302 -3.47 18.04 -7.27
C ILE A 302 -2.17 18.61 -6.71
N ILE A 303 -1.82 18.25 -5.47
CA ILE A 303 -0.63 18.78 -4.77
C ILE A 303 0.29 17.65 -4.34
N GLY A 304 1.60 17.86 -4.45
CA GLY A 304 2.62 16.95 -3.95
C GLY A 304 3.71 16.64 -4.95
N ARG A 305 3.98 15.36 -5.20
CA ARG A 305 4.99 14.89 -6.15
C ARG A 305 4.38 13.93 -7.16
N ARG A 306 5.05 13.79 -8.31
CA ARG A 306 4.61 12.92 -9.40
C ARG A 306 4.35 11.50 -8.89
N SER A 307 3.20 10.93 -9.26
CA SER A 307 2.77 9.59 -8.87
C SER A 307 3.62 8.47 -9.50
N PHE A 308 3.31 7.23 -9.21
CA PHE A 308 4.11 6.06 -9.61
C PHE A 308 4.10 5.80 -11.12
N GLY A 309 2.95 5.94 -11.78
CA GLY A 309 2.79 5.65 -13.21
C GLY A 309 2.40 4.20 -13.51
N LYS A 310 1.38 3.66 -12.82
CA LYS A 310 0.79 2.35 -13.13
C LYS A 310 -0.57 2.51 -13.78
N GLY A 311 -0.56 2.53 -15.13
CA GLY A 311 -1.75 2.68 -15.98
C GLY A 311 -2.29 1.37 -16.55
N LEU A 312 -2.30 0.29 -15.76
CA LEU A 312 -2.61 -1.07 -16.19
C LEU A 312 -3.88 -1.61 -15.57
N VAL A 313 -4.65 -2.32 -16.38
CA VAL A 313 -5.80 -3.14 -15.94
C VAL A 313 -5.35 -4.59 -15.88
N GLN A 314 -5.49 -5.21 -14.73
CA GLN A 314 -5.08 -6.58 -14.48
C GLN A 314 -6.28 -7.43 -14.09
N GLU A 315 -6.35 -8.64 -14.64
CA GLU A 315 -7.37 -9.62 -14.29
C GLU A 315 -6.74 -10.89 -13.72
N PRO A 316 -7.36 -11.50 -12.70
CA PRO A 316 -6.89 -12.77 -12.16
C PRO A 316 -7.36 -13.93 -13.05
N VAL A 317 -6.47 -14.90 -13.24
CA VAL A 317 -6.77 -16.23 -13.80
C VAL A 317 -6.48 -17.24 -12.71
N TYR A 318 -7.47 -18.02 -12.30
CA TYR A 318 -7.36 -18.97 -11.20
C TYR A 318 -7.11 -20.38 -11.70
N PHE A 319 -6.25 -21.12 -11.01
CA PHE A 319 -6.02 -22.54 -11.26
C PHE A 319 -6.67 -23.43 -10.18
N SER A 320 -6.89 -24.69 -10.52
CA SER A 320 -7.58 -25.64 -9.63
C SER A 320 -6.77 -26.04 -8.40
N ASP A 321 -5.47 -25.80 -8.39
CA ASP A 321 -4.56 -26.02 -7.26
C ASP A 321 -4.56 -24.88 -6.24
N GLY A 322 -5.35 -23.82 -6.51
CA GLY A 322 -5.43 -22.61 -5.68
C GLY A 322 -4.39 -21.55 -6.01
N SER A 323 -3.51 -21.78 -6.98
CA SER A 323 -2.62 -20.74 -7.52
C SER A 323 -3.34 -19.89 -8.57
N GLY A 324 -2.72 -18.79 -9.00
CA GLY A 324 -3.28 -17.95 -10.04
C GLY A 324 -2.24 -17.09 -10.75
N VAL A 325 -2.70 -16.45 -11.82
CA VAL A 325 -1.95 -15.44 -12.56
C VAL A 325 -2.71 -14.14 -12.51
N ARG A 326 -2.05 -13.05 -12.17
CA ARG A 326 -2.55 -11.71 -12.42
C ARG A 326 -1.99 -11.25 -13.77
N LEU A 327 -2.85 -11.13 -14.77
CA LEU A 327 -2.46 -10.81 -16.14
C LEU A 327 -2.89 -9.40 -16.52
N THR A 328 -2.00 -8.62 -17.10
CA THR A 328 -2.30 -7.32 -17.71
C THR A 328 -3.09 -7.53 -19.00
N VAL A 329 -4.32 -7.03 -19.06
CA VAL A 329 -5.25 -7.24 -20.18
C VAL A 329 -5.59 -5.94 -20.93
N ALA A 330 -5.38 -4.78 -20.32
CA ALA A 330 -5.63 -3.47 -20.92
C ALA A 330 -4.78 -2.39 -20.24
N ARG A 331 -4.76 -1.20 -20.85
CA ARG A 331 -4.32 0.05 -20.22
C ARG A 331 -5.54 0.90 -19.90
N PHE A 332 -5.42 1.72 -18.87
CA PHE A 332 -6.42 2.77 -18.65
C PHE A 332 -5.88 4.14 -19.06
N TYR A 333 -6.80 4.99 -19.43
CA TYR A 333 -6.58 6.32 -19.95
C TYR A 333 -7.44 7.30 -19.18
N THR A 334 -6.88 8.42 -18.80
CA THR A 334 -7.61 9.50 -18.11
C THR A 334 -8.53 10.26 -19.06
N PRO A 335 -9.40 11.16 -18.58
CA PRO A 335 -10.34 11.90 -19.44
C PRO A 335 -9.70 12.68 -20.59
N SER A 336 -8.48 13.17 -20.42
CA SER A 336 -7.74 13.82 -21.51
C SER A 336 -7.26 12.87 -22.62
N GLY A 337 -7.38 11.55 -22.41
CA GLY A 337 -6.91 10.51 -23.32
C GLY A 337 -5.48 10.07 -23.11
N ARG A 338 -4.78 10.59 -22.09
CA ARG A 338 -3.41 10.18 -21.79
C ARG A 338 -3.36 8.85 -21.05
N CYS A 339 -2.42 7.99 -21.46
CA CYS A 339 -2.00 6.84 -20.67
C CYS A 339 -0.89 7.25 -19.72
N ILE A 340 -1.06 6.98 -18.44
CA ILE A 340 -0.08 7.36 -17.41
C ILE A 340 0.98 6.27 -17.16
N GLN A 341 0.88 5.11 -17.82
CA GLN A 341 1.82 4.01 -17.66
C GLN A 341 3.24 4.46 -17.98
N LYS A 342 4.15 4.33 -17.01
CA LYS A 342 5.57 4.59 -17.25
C LYS A 342 6.17 3.51 -18.16
N PRO A 343 7.20 3.85 -18.98
CA PRO A 343 7.81 2.89 -19.88
C PRO A 343 8.43 1.69 -19.14
N TYR A 344 8.37 0.51 -19.75
CA TYR A 344 9.08 -0.66 -19.26
C TYR A 344 10.56 -0.54 -19.69
N SER A 345 11.44 -0.36 -18.71
CA SER A 345 12.88 -0.30 -18.89
C SER A 345 13.53 -1.39 -18.05
N GLU A 346 14.80 -1.71 -18.32
CA GLU A 346 15.58 -2.62 -17.48
C GLU A 346 15.62 -2.18 -16.01
N ASP A 347 15.55 -0.87 -15.78
CA ASP A 347 15.55 -0.25 -14.46
C ASP A 347 14.14 -0.01 -13.88
N TYR A 348 13.10 -0.64 -14.40
CA TYR A 348 11.71 -0.36 -14.00
C TYR A 348 11.48 -0.40 -12.49
N GLN A 349 12.07 -1.39 -11.81
CA GLN A 349 11.96 -1.56 -10.36
C GLN A 349 12.75 -0.50 -9.59
N TYR A 350 13.77 0.08 -10.20
CA TYR A 350 14.65 1.10 -9.62
C TYR A 350 14.28 2.52 -10.04
N ASP A 351 13.20 2.71 -10.79
CA ASP A 351 12.75 4.01 -11.28
C ASP A 351 12.67 5.07 -10.17
N ILE A 352 12.13 4.70 -9.01
CA ILE A 352 12.04 5.62 -7.87
C ILE A 352 13.43 6.12 -7.41
N TYR A 353 14.43 5.23 -7.33
CA TYR A 353 15.79 5.62 -6.96
C TYR A 353 16.43 6.52 -8.00
N LYS A 354 16.15 6.26 -9.29
CA LYS A 354 16.60 7.09 -10.39
C LYS A 354 15.98 8.49 -10.33
N ARG A 355 14.67 8.59 -10.05
CA ARG A 355 13.99 9.87 -9.85
C ARG A 355 14.59 10.66 -8.69
N TYR A 356 14.96 10.00 -7.58
CA TYR A 356 15.71 10.62 -6.48
C TYR A 356 17.09 11.10 -6.93
N ALA A 357 17.85 10.29 -7.65
CA ALA A 357 19.19 10.62 -8.13
C ALA A 357 19.18 11.76 -9.16
N ASP A 358 18.16 11.81 -10.02
CA ASP A 358 17.95 12.84 -11.04
C ASP A 358 17.45 14.17 -10.45
N GLY A 359 17.15 14.23 -9.14
CA GLY A 359 16.72 15.46 -8.46
C GLY A 359 15.21 15.72 -8.50
N GLU A 360 14.41 14.85 -9.12
CA GLU A 360 12.97 15.04 -9.30
C GLU A 360 12.21 15.22 -7.97
N MET A 361 12.70 14.62 -6.88
CA MET A 361 12.04 14.73 -5.57
C MET A 361 12.26 16.10 -4.91
N TYR A 362 13.17 16.90 -5.44
CA TYR A 362 13.61 18.16 -4.82
C TYR A 362 13.29 19.38 -5.68
N ASP A 363 13.13 19.19 -6.99
CA ASP A 363 12.93 20.27 -7.96
C ASP A 363 11.94 19.88 -9.05
N ALA A 364 10.92 20.73 -9.26
CA ALA A 364 9.90 20.55 -10.28
C ALA A 364 10.48 20.53 -11.71
N ASP A 365 11.52 21.33 -11.98
CA ASP A 365 12.16 21.43 -13.29
C ASP A 365 12.96 20.15 -13.65
N SER A 366 13.23 19.31 -12.65
CA SER A 366 13.86 17.99 -12.84
C SER A 366 12.89 16.90 -13.29
N ILE A 367 11.58 17.17 -13.33
CA ILE A 367 10.57 16.21 -13.81
C ILE A 367 10.71 16.07 -15.33
N LYS A 368 11.18 14.90 -15.75
CA LYS A 368 11.29 14.59 -17.19
C LYS A 368 9.92 14.24 -17.77
N VAL A 369 9.51 14.99 -18.78
CA VAL A 369 8.27 14.78 -19.52
C VAL A 369 8.55 14.49 -20.99
N ASP A 370 7.74 13.63 -21.60
CA ASP A 370 7.72 13.47 -23.04
C ASP A 370 6.79 14.56 -23.64
N SER A 371 7.38 15.56 -24.26
CA SER A 371 6.62 16.66 -24.88
C SER A 371 5.73 16.20 -26.03
N THR A 372 5.97 15.02 -26.63
CA THR A 372 5.12 14.44 -27.67
C THR A 372 3.86 13.80 -27.07
N ALA A 373 3.86 13.50 -25.79
CA ALA A 373 2.73 12.96 -25.02
C ALA A 373 1.97 14.07 -24.24
N ALA A 374 1.83 15.25 -24.83
CA ALA A 374 1.09 16.36 -24.26
C ALA A 374 -0.41 16.27 -24.61
N TYR A 375 -1.25 16.44 -23.62
CA TYR A 375 -2.72 16.38 -23.71
C TYR A 375 -3.32 17.64 -23.10
N LYS A 376 -4.65 17.79 -23.24
CA LYS A 376 -5.38 18.94 -22.70
C LYS A 376 -6.46 18.47 -21.73
N THR A 377 -6.56 19.12 -20.58
CA THR A 377 -7.69 19.00 -19.67
C THR A 377 -8.94 19.63 -20.29
N VAL A 378 -10.10 19.47 -19.67
CA VAL A 378 -11.35 20.09 -20.12
C VAL A 378 -11.24 21.62 -20.23
N ALA A 379 -10.55 22.28 -19.30
CA ALA A 379 -10.29 23.72 -19.34
C ALA A 379 -9.08 24.12 -20.21
N GLY A 380 -8.43 23.17 -20.89
CA GLY A 380 -7.33 23.43 -21.82
C GLY A 380 -5.94 23.54 -21.20
N ARG A 381 -5.76 23.20 -19.91
CA ARG A 381 -4.43 23.09 -19.28
C ARG A 381 -3.64 21.94 -19.92
N THR A 382 -2.31 22.08 -19.98
CA THR A 382 -1.45 21.02 -20.52
C THR A 382 -1.12 20.01 -19.43
N VAL A 383 -1.33 18.72 -19.73
CA VAL A 383 -0.94 17.57 -18.90
C VAL A 383 -0.19 16.56 -19.75
N TYR A 384 0.62 15.71 -19.13
CA TYR A 384 1.50 14.78 -19.84
C TYR A 384 1.17 13.33 -19.51
N GLY A 385 1.34 12.45 -20.49
CA GLY A 385 1.24 11.00 -20.35
C GLY A 385 2.60 10.33 -20.13
N GLY A 386 2.58 8.98 -19.97
CA GLY A 386 3.78 8.17 -19.99
C GLY A 386 4.62 8.14 -18.72
N GLY A 387 4.12 8.67 -17.59
CA GLY A 387 4.95 8.71 -16.39
C GLY A 387 4.25 9.06 -15.08
N GLY A 388 2.99 8.67 -14.92
CA GLY A 388 2.18 9.01 -13.74
C GLY A 388 1.48 10.37 -13.84
N ILE A 389 0.86 10.78 -12.74
CA ILE A 389 0.19 12.07 -12.59
C ILE A 389 1.20 13.08 -12.04
N ILE A 390 1.46 14.13 -12.80
CA ILE A 390 2.27 15.27 -12.35
C ILE A 390 1.34 16.22 -11.59
N PRO A 391 1.68 16.62 -10.36
CA PRO A 391 0.82 17.51 -9.58
C PRO A 391 0.74 18.91 -10.20
N ASP A 392 -0.37 19.61 -9.96
CA ASP A 392 -0.55 21.01 -10.36
C ASP A 392 0.34 21.93 -9.50
N VAL A 393 0.55 21.55 -8.24
CA VAL A 393 1.44 22.23 -7.29
C VAL A 393 2.47 21.24 -6.76
N PHE A 394 3.69 21.39 -7.20
CA PHE A 394 4.80 20.57 -6.72
C PHE A 394 5.23 20.98 -5.31
N VAL A 395 5.46 19.97 -4.45
CA VAL A 395 6.02 20.16 -3.12
C VAL A 395 7.20 19.22 -2.93
N PRO A 396 8.42 19.73 -2.80
CA PRO A 396 9.62 18.93 -2.67
C PRO A 396 9.68 18.14 -1.36
N VAL A 397 10.50 17.10 -1.33
CA VAL A 397 10.89 16.44 -0.08
C VAL A 397 11.70 17.41 0.76
N ASP A 398 11.28 17.63 2.00
CA ASP A 398 12.03 18.47 2.94
C ASP A 398 13.26 17.71 3.47
N THR A 399 14.44 18.12 3.02
CA THR A 399 15.74 17.60 3.49
C THR A 399 16.47 18.53 4.44
N THR A 400 15.95 19.73 4.66
CA THR A 400 16.63 20.80 5.42
C THR A 400 16.78 20.47 6.89
N ARG A 401 15.94 19.55 7.40
CA ARG A 401 15.83 19.21 8.83
C ARG A 401 16.50 17.89 9.20
N ALA A 402 17.22 17.25 8.26
CA ALA A 402 17.89 15.96 8.46
C ALA A 402 19.23 16.12 9.19
N THR A 403 19.21 16.58 10.44
CA THR A 403 20.41 16.64 11.29
C THR A 403 20.99 15.25 11.55
N LYS A 404 22.27 15.17 11.94
CA LYS A 404 22.92 13.89 12.31
C LYS A 404 22.17 13.19 13.45
N PHE A 405 21.69 13.96 14.42
CA PHE A 405 20.89 13.45 15.52
C PHE A 405 19.59 12.82 15.04
N TYR A 406 18.82 13.51 14.18
CA TYR A 406 17.58 12.99 13.62
C TYR A 406 17.79 11.71 12.81
N ILE A 407 18.80 11.68 11.93
CA ILE A 407 19.15 10.50 11.13
C ILE A 407 19.54 9.32 12.03
N ALA A 408 20.33 9.55 13.07
CA ALA A 408 20.73 8.50 14.01
C ALA A 408 19.51 7.91 14.76
N CYS A 409 18.59 8.77 15.20
CA CYS A 409 17.36 8.36 15.86
C CYS A 409 16.46 7.54 14.90
N ASN A 410 16.31 7.98 13.63
CA ASN A 410 15.53 7.25 12.63
C ASN A 410 16.10 5.85 12.34
N LYS A 411 17.42 5.74 12.16
CA LYS A 411 18.09 4.46 11.89
C LYS A 411 17.84 3.41 12.99
N LYS A 412 17.65 3.86 14.23
CA LYS A 412 17.36 2.99 15.39
C LYS A 412 15.88 2.95 15.76
N ALA A 413 15.00 3.61 15.00
CA ALA A 413 13.58 3.78 15.33
C ALA A 413 13.36 4.30 16.77
N THR A 414 14.22 5.18 17.24
CA THR A 414 14.23 5.69 18.63
C THR A 414 12.93 6.40 18.97
N GLN A 415 12.35 7.16 18.01
CA GLN A 415 11.08 7.87 18.19
C GLN A 415 9.93 6.92 18.50
N MET A 416 9.81 5.83 17.74
CA MET A 416 8.74 4.84 17.93
C MET A 416 8.89 4.10 19.27
N ARG A 417 10.13 3.74 19.63
CA ARG A 417 10.41 3.05 20.91
C ARG A 417 10.19 3.98 22.09
N PHE A 418 10.53 5.25 21.97
CA PHE A 418 10.21 6.27 22.96
C PHE A 418 8.70 6.40 23.16
N ALA A 419 7.93 6.54 22.07
CA ALA A 419 6.47 6.64 22.15
C ALA A 419 5.85 5.42 22.84
N SER A 420 6.34 4.21 22.51
CA SER A 420 5.93 2.98 23.20
C SER A 420 6.27 3.00 24.71
N ALA A 421 7.47 3.47 25.07
CA ALA A 421 7.86 3.60 26.48
C ALA A 421 6.99 4.63 27.23
N MET A 422 6.60 5.72 26.56
CA MET A 422 5.66 6.71 27.13
C MET A 422 4.27 6.11 27.29
N PHE A 423 3.80 5.32 26.32
CA PHE A 423 2.55 4.58 26.49
C PHE A 423 2.60 3.65 27.69
N ASP A 424 3.65 2.82 27.83
CA ASP A 424 3.79 1.93 29.00
C ASP A 424 3.70 2.69 30.33
N LYS A 425 4.37 3.85 30.40
CA LYS A 425 4.42 4.67 31.61
C LYS A 425 3.08 5.33 31.95
N TYR A 426 2.33 5.73 30.93
CA TYR A 426 1.12 6.54 31.09
C TYR A 426 -0.14 5.86 30.55
N LYS A 427 -0.13 4.53 30.43
CA LYS A 427 -1.18 3.72 29.79
C LYS A 427 -2.58 4.08 30.25
N SER A 428 -2.83 4.07 31.58
CA SER A 428 -4.14 4.33 32.15
C SER A 428 -4.69 5.70 31.71
N ARG A 429 -3.83 6.73 31.78
CA ARG A 429 -4.22 8.09 31.44
C ARG A 429 -4.46 8.26 29.94
N LEU A 430 -3.55 7.80 29.09
CA LEU A 430 -3.70 7.89 27.63
C LEU A 430 -4.94 7.14 27.13
N SER A 431 -5.28 6.01 27.75
CA SER A 431 -6.46 5.23 27.37
C SER A 431 -7.80 5.87 27.76
N GLU A 432 -7.81 6.94 28.55
CA GLU A 432 -9.01 7.68 28.93
C GLU A 432 -9.25 8.91 28.06
N ILE A 433 -8.17 9.52 27.51
CA ILE A 433 -8.24 10.76 26.75
C ILE A 433 -8.97 10.56 25.42
N ASP A 434 -10.05 11.28 25.20
CA ASP A 434 -10.92 11.19 24.03
C ASP A 434 -11.15 12.52 23.30
N ASN A 435 -10.47 13.60 23.71
CA ASN A 435 -10.55 14.90 23.05
C ASN A 435 -9.18 15.59 22.90
N ASP A 436 -9.05 16.42 21.88
CA ASP A 436 -7.78 17.06 21.46
C ASP A 436 -7.22 18.01 22.53
N ALA A 437 -8.09 18.76 23.22
CA ALA A 437 -7.68 19.74 24.23
C ALA A 437 -7.02 19.05 25.43
N GLU A 438 -7.66 17.99 25.92
CA GLU A 438 -7.13 17.20 27.03
C GLU A 438 -5.81 16.51 26.66
N LEU A 439 -5.73 15.96 25.43
CA LEU A 439 -4.51 15.37 24.91
C LEU A 439 -3.37 16.39 24.84
N GLY A 440 -3.65 17.58 24.33
CA GLY A 440 -2.68 18.68 24.27
C GLY A 440 -2.10 19.01 25.63
N ILE A 441 -2.96 19.27 26.62
CA ILE A 441 -2.57 19.57 28.02
C ILE A 441 -1.74 18.43 28.62
N PHE A 442 -2.13 17.19 28.37
CA PHE A 442 -1.41 16.03 28.87
C PHE A 442 0.01 15.94 28.29
N LEU A 443 0.15 16.09 26.97
CA LEU A 443 1.45 16.03 26.28
C LEU A 443 2.37 17.19 26.69
N ASP A 444 1.83 18.37 26.96
CA ASP A 444 2.61 19.52 27.48
C ASP A 444 3.23 19.23 28.84
N ARG A 445 2.49 18.54 29.71
CA ARG A 445 2.97 18.13 31.06
C ARG A 445 4.03 17.04 31.04
N MET A 446 4.15 16.27 29.95
CA MET A 446 5.11 15.16 29.86
C MET A 446 6.56 15.61 29.71
N ASN A 447 6.83 16.89 29.43
CA ASN A 447 8.18 17.40 29.12
C ASN A 447 8.91 16.51 28.08
N ILE A 448 8.23 16.23 26.97
CA ILE A 448 8.71 15.37 25.89
C ILE A 448 10.14 15.72 25.45
N PRO A 449 10.54 17.02 25.32
CA PRO A 449 11.89 17.39 24.94
C PRO A 449 12.99 16.77 25.80
N SER A 450 12.89 16.91 27.10
CA SER A 450 13.89 16.37 28.03
C SER A 450 13.80 14.85 28.11
N ALA A 451 12.59 14.30 28.19
CA ALA A 451 12.37 12.86 28.27
C ALA A 451 12.90 12.12 27.02
N PHE A 452 12.75 12.69 25.82
CA PHE A 452 13.25 12.07 24.59
C PHE A 452 14.78 12.12 24.51
N ARG A 453 15.40 13.25 24.84
CA ARG A 453 16.88 13.36 24.86
C ARG A 453 17.50 12.38 25.84
N GLU A 454 16.93 12.25 27.04
CA GLU A 454 17.36 11.28 28.04
C GLU A 454 17.19 9.84 27.53
N TYR A 455 16.05 9.54 26.90
CA TYR A 455 15.79 8.23 26.31
C TYR A 455 16.79 7.88 25.21
N ALA A 456 17.01 8.79 24.26
CA ALA A 456 17.94 8.61 23.14
C ALA A 456 19.37 8.36 23.65
N SER A 457 19.81 9.13 24.66
CA SER A 457 21.14 8.98 25.27
C SER A 457 21.26 7.67 26.05
N SER A 458 20.31 7.39 26.96
CA SER A 458 20.42 6.25 27.89
C SER A 458 20.15 4.89 27.22
N LYS A 459 19.26 4.83 26.22
CA LYS A 459 18.87 3.58 25.56
C LYS A 459 19.63 3.31 24.26
N ASP A 460 20.00 4.34 23.54
CA ASP A 460 20.59 4.23 22.20
C ASP A 460 22.02 4.78 22.10
N GLY A 461 22.49 5.47 23.13
CA GLY A 461 23.79 6.15 23.12
C GLY A 461 23.83 7.33 22.12
N ILE A 462 22.65 7.89 21.75
CA ILE A 462 22.55 8.99 20.79
C ILE A 462 22.43 10.29 21.57
N THR A 463 23.40 11.18 21.37
CA THR A 463 23.42 12.51 21.99
C THR A 463 23.46 13.58 20.92
N CYS A 464 23.03 14.80 21.26
CA CYS A 464 23.12 15.97 20.41
C CYS A 464 23.65 17.18 21.18
N THR A 465 24.27 18.10 20.46
CA THR A 465 24.57 19.44 20.97
C THR A 465 23.28 20.24 21.15
N GLN A 466 23.34 21.33 21.92
CA GLN A 466 22.19 22.22 22.07
C GLN A 466 21.74 22.81 20.72
N LYS A 467 22.69 23.17 19.85
CA LYS A 467 22.42 23.69 18.52
C LYS A 467 21.70 22.62 17.64
N GLU A 468 22.20 21.38 17.58
CA GLU A 468 21.54 20.31 16.84
C GLU A 468 20.13 20.01 17.37
N TRP A 469 19.93 20.13 18.68
CA TRP A 469 18.61 19.97 19.28
C TRP A 469 17.65 21.07 18.81
N GLU A 470 18.07 22.34 18.85
CA GLU A 470 17.25 23.47 18.40
C GLU A 470 16.85 23.32 16.93
N GLU A 471 17.80 22.96 16.05
CA GLU A 471 17.54 22.69 14.62
C GLU A 471 16.59 21.51 14.41
N THR A 472 16.69 20.45 15.24
CA THR A 472 15.91 19.23 15.09
C THR A 472 14.54 19.32 15.75
N SER A 473 14.44 19.99 16.89
CA SER A 473 13.27 19.92 17.78
C SER A 473 12.02 20.52 17.14
N GLU A 474 12.15 21.54 16.30
CA GLU A 474 11.01 22.15 15.60
C GLU A 474 10.23 21.13 14.78
N TYR A 475 10.95 20.19 14.16
CA TYR A 475 10.36 19.12 13.35
C TYR A 475 10.07 17.85 14.16
N LEU A 476 10.99 17.48 15.06
CA LEU A 476 10.91 16.23 15.81
C LEU A 476 9.83 16.25 16.90
N LEU A 477 9.63 17.37 17.59
CA LEU A 477 8.66 17.42 18.69
C LEU A 477 7.21 17.17 18.25
N PRO A 478 6.71 17.77 17.17
CA PRO A 478 5.39 17.43 16.65
C PRO A 478 5.26 15.94 16.28
N GLN A 479 6.32 15.34 15.70
CA GLN A 479 6.33 13.90 15.40
C GLN A 479 6.23 13.05 16.68
N LEU A 480 7.01 13.38 17.71
CA LEU A 480 6.97 12.66 18.98
C LEU A 480 5.60 12.79 19.66
N ARG A 481 5.01 14.01 19.63
CA ARG A 481 3.64 14.24 20.15
C ARG A 481 2.61 13.42 19.37
N ALA A 482 2.72 13.38 18.05
CA ALA A 482 1.85 12.58 17.19
C ALA A 482 1.96 11.08 17.50
N LEU A 483 3.19 10.56 17.62
CA LEU A 483 3.44 9.16 17.95
C LEU A 483 2.92 8.76 19.34
N VAL A 484 3.03 9.64 20.34
CA VAL A 484 2.47 9.40 21.67
C VAL A 484 0.95 9.56 21.67
N GLY A 485 0.44 10.58 20.98
CA GLY A 485 -0.99 10.87 20.88
C GLY A 485 -1.81 9.76 20.25
N ARG A 486 -1.21 9.03 19.30
CA ARG A 486 -1.81 7.83 18.68
C ARG A 486 -2.28 6.78 19.70
N TYR A 487 -1.66 6.72 20.86
CA TYR A 487 -2.05 5.79 21.92
C TYR A 487 -3.27 6.26 22.76
N SER A 488 -3.80 7.48 22.54
CA SER A 488 -5.07 7.92 23.11
C SER A 488 -6.27 7.24 22.43
N LYS A 489 -7.50 7.50 22.88
CA LYS A 489 -8.72 7.05 22.18
C LYS A 489 -8.90 7.69 20.81
N LEU A 490 -8.26 8.83 20.56
CA LEU A 490 -8.32 9.52 19.27
C LEU A 490 -7.55 8.79 18.15
N GLY A 491 -6.62 7.89 18.51
CA GLY A 491 -5.92 7.01 17.56
C GLY A 491 -5.19 7.75 16.44
N GLU A 492 -5.40 7.31 15.20
CA GLU A 492 -4.80 7.90 14.01
C GLU A 492 -5.21 9.37 13.79
N ASN A 493 -6.43 9.77 14.17
CA ASN A 493 -6.83 11.17 14.08
C ASN A 493 -5.93 12.08 14.91
N ALA A 494 -5.54 11.68 16.12
CA ALA A 494 -4.58 12.44 16.92
C ALA A 494 -3.20 12.50 16.26
N PHE A 495 -2.75 11.40 15.69
CA PHE A 495 -1.47 11.36 14.97
C PHE A 495 -1.45 12.35 13.82
N TYR A 496 -2.40 12.25 12.89
CA TYR A 496 -2.43 13.11 11.71
C TYR A 496 -2.65 14.58 12.07
N LYS A 497 -3.55 14.92 13.00
CA LYS A 497 -3.75 16.29 13.49
C LYS A 497 -2.46 16.93 14.03
N MET A 498 -1.68 16.19 14.80
CA MET A 498 -0.41 16.71 15.34
C MET A 498 0.69 16.77 14.30
N TYR A 499 0.70 15.82 13.35
CA TYR A 499 1.66 15.76 12.25
C TYR A 499 1.46 16.88 11.22
N LEU A 500 0.24 17.45 11.11
CA LEU A 500 -0.07 18.63 10.29
C LEU A 500 0.97 19.75 10.44
N ASN A 501 1.46 19.96 11.68
CA ASN A 501 2.39 21.05 11.99
C ASN A 501 3.77 20.92 11.32
N VAL A 502 4.10 19.74 10.79
CA VAL A 502 5.39 19.48 10.14
C VAL A 502 5.27 18.96 8.71
N ASP A 503 4.06 18.63 8.27
CA ASP A 503 3.77 18.15 6.91
C ASP A 503 3.73 19.34 5.93
N VAL A 504 4.80 19.53 5.19
CA VAL A 504 4.94 20.63 4.23
C VAL A 504 3.93 20.55 3.08
N THR A 505 3.56 19.34 2.65
CA THR A 505 2.58 19.12 1.58
C THR A 505 1.18 19.50 2.06
N LEU A 506 0.84 19.10 3.27
CA LEU A 506 -0.46 19.41 3.84
C LEU A 506 -0.60 20.90 4.19
N LYS A 507 0.47 21.52 4.71
CA LYS A 507 0.51 23.00 4.89
C LYS A 507 0.25 23.73 3.58
N LYS A 508 0.92 23.29 2.50
CA LYS A 508 0.70 23.88 1.16
C LYS A 508 -0.75 23.72 0.70
N ALA A 509 -1.39 22.58 0.96
CA ALA A 509 -2.79 22.33 0.63
C ALA A 509 -3.77 23.20 1.43
N ILE A 510 -3.45 23.49 2.69
CA ILE A 510 -4.27 24.39 3.55
C ILE A 510 -4.18 25.83 3.04
N GLU A 511 -2.99 26.26 2.58
CA GLU A 511 -2.71 27.60 2.07
C GLU A 511 -3.19 27.84 0.63
N SER A 512 -3.48 26.76 -0.11
CA SER A 512 -3.93 26.85 -1.50
C SER A 512 -5.44 27.01 -1.54
N ASP A 513 -5.90 28.18 -2.01
CA ASP A 513 -7.31 28.50 -2.26
C ASP A 513 -7.73 28.10 -3.68
#